data_0f1aa949b6120289fd68ab5bbfd7076c
#
_entry.id   0f1aa949b6120289fd68ab5bbfd7076c
#
_cell.length_a   1.000
_cell.length_b   1.000
_cell.length_c   1.000
_cell.angle_alpha   90.00
_cell.angle_beta   90.00
_cell.angle_gamma   90.00
#
_symmetry.space_group_name_H-M   'P 1'
#
loop_
_entity.id
_entity.type
_entity.pdbx_description
1 polymer ?
#
loop_
_entity_poly.entity_id
_entity_poly.type
_entity_poly.pdbx_seq_one_letter_code
_entity_poly.pdbx_strand_id
1 'polypeptide(L)'
;MSDTRDLTVQRVRHPLKMRLLKVLRTRQVSPQLLRVTLGGEDLADFVSGSFDDHVKVFFPEAGAAKPVLPQVGPDGIQFPEDQPRPPARDYTPRRYDTAARELDIEFVLHGDGPASTWAAQAQPGQYLGVGGPRGSFVIPRDFDWHLLIGDDTALPAIGRCIEELGPARVIVVAEVADESARIPLATGPHAEVHWIHRDEHRGEADEAAPEGSLLTPTLRWLSLPAGEGYVWAAGEAAAMRDVRQYLVNERGIHKTRIRASAYWKRGNAAVHETLDD
;
A
#
# COMPACT_ATOMS: atom_id res chain seq x y z
N MET A 1 28.07 -9.32 -26.73
CA MET A 1 26.70 -8.89 -27.05
C MET A 1 26.13 -8.37 -25.75
N SER A 2 25.94 -7.06 -25.63
CA SER A 2 25.31 -6.49 -24.43
C SER A 2 23.84 -6.83 -24.51
N ASP A 3 23.41 -7.75 -23.67
CA ASP A 3 21.99 -8.08 -23.50
C ASP A 3 21.33 -6.83 -22.90
N THR A 4 20.62 -6.08 -23.73
CA THR A 4 20.01 -4.82 -23.30
C THR A 4 18.75 -5.20 -22.52
N ARG A 5 18.86 -5.19 -21.18
CA ARG A 5 17.72 -5.45 -20.27
C ARG A 5 16.57 -4.49 -20.60
N ASP A 6 15.35 -5.01 -20.72
CA ASP A 6 14.16 -4.18 -20.83
C ASP A 6 13.69 -3.73 -19.44
N LEU A 7 13.99 -2.49 -19.10
CA LEU A 7 13.63 -1.86 -17.84
C LEU A 7 12.39 -0.96 -17.98
N THR A 8 11.55 -1.24 -18.98
CA THR A 8 10.34 -0.46 -19.26
C THR A 8 9.20 -0.89 -18.33
N VAL A 9 8.66 0.04 -17.60
CA VAL A 9 7.46 -0.18 -16.79
C VAL A 9 6.25 -0.41 -17.68
N GLN A 10 5.47 -1.44 -17.37
CA GLN A 10 4.28 -1.80 -18.11
C GLN A 10 3.01 -1.41 -17.35
N ARG A 11 2.02 -0.90 -18.09
CA ARG A 11 0.68 -0.63 -17.54
C ARG A 11 -0.31 -1.64 -18.13
N VAL A 12 -0.88 -2.47 -17.28
CA VAL A 12 -1.89 -3.47 -17.65
C VAL A 12 -3.24 -3.00 -17.14
N ARG A 13 -4.28 -3.01 -17.99
CA ARG A 13 -5.65 -2.68 -17.58
C ARG A 13 -6.41 -3.96 -17.25
N HIS A 14 -7.24 -3.90 -16.22
CA HIS A 14 -8.14 -4.99 -15.82
C HIS A 14 -9.60 -4.55 -15.94
N PRO A 15 -10.51 -5.46 -16.28
CA PRO A 15 -11.95 -5.20 -16.20
C PRO A 15 -12.34 -4.86 -14.75
N LEU A 16 -13.01 -3.73 -14.59
CA LEU A 16 -13.49 -3.34 -13.27
C LEU A 16 -14.66 -4.23 -12.86
N LYS A 17 -14.52 -4.91 -11.73
CA LYS A 17 -15.57 -5.73 -11.11
C LYS A 17 -15.75 -5.36 -9.64
N MET A 18 -17.02 -5.29 -9.21
CA MET A 18 -17.38 -5.17 -7.80
C MET A 18 -17.65 -6.57 -7.23
N ARG A 19 -17.13 -6.83 -6.04
CA ARG A 19 -17.20 -8.13 -5.37
C ARG A 19 -17.70 -7.95 -3.96
N LEU A 20 -18.61 -8.82 -3.52
CA LEU A 20 -19.04 -8.90 -2.12
C LEU A 20 -18.32 -10.07 -1.47
N LEU A 21 -17.37 -9.79 -0.59
CA LEU A 21 -16.51 -10.79 0.01
C LEU A 21 -16.79 -10.93 1.51
N LYS A 22 -16.73 -12.18 1.99
CA LYS A 22 -16.94 -12.53 3.39
C LYS A 22 -15.61 -12.56 4.13
N VAL A 23 -15.57 -12.01 5.33
CA VAL A 23 -14.44 -12.18 6.26
C VAL A 23 -14.38 -13.65 6.68
N LEU A 24 -13.28 -14.32 6.38
CA LEU A 24 -13.02 -15.71 6.77
C LEU A 24 -12.29 -15.77 8.11
N ARG A 25 -11.29 -14.91 8.30
CA ARG A 25 -10.48 -14.82 9.51
C ARG A 25 -9.77 -13.47 9.60
N THR A 26 -9.34 -13.15 10.81
CA THR A 26 -8.48 -12.00 11.08
C THR A 26 -7.19 -12.46 11.78
N ARG A 27 -6.11 -11.72 11.59
CA ARG A 27 -4.82 -11.99 12.25
C ARG A 27 -4.11 -10.69 12.56
N GLN A 28 -3.74 -10.47 13.80
CA GLN A 28 -2.87 -9.36 14.18
C GLN A 28 -1.47 -9.60 13.60
N VAL A 29 -0.95 -8.65 12.84
CA VAL A 29 0.40 -8.67 12.24
C VAL A 29 1.38 -7.92 13.14
N SER A 30 0.97 -6.73 13.61
CA SER A 30 1.62 -5.96 14.68
C SER A 30 0.52 -5.28 15.52
N PRO A 31 0.82 -4.62 16.63
CA PRO A 31 -0.20 -3.91 17.42
C PRO A 31 -1.04 -2.93 16.59
N GLN A 32 -0.46 -2.35 15.54
CA GLN A 32 -1.11 -1.36 14.68
C GLN A 32 -1.56 -1.93 13.33
N LEU A 33 -1.28 -3.19 12.99
CA LEU A 33 -1.60 -3.76 11.67
C LEU A 33 -2.40 -5.05 11.79
N LEU A 34 -3.63 -5.03 11.28
CA LEU A 34 -4.53 -6.18 11.24
C LEU A 34 -4.67 -6.71 9.82
N ARG A 35 -4.40 -8.00 9.61
CA ARG A 35 -4.73 -8.69 8.37
C ARG A 35 -6.13 -9.27 8.44
N VAL A 36 -6.93 -8.98 7.43
CA VAL A 36 -8.26 -9.57 7.22
C VAL A 36 -8.21 -10.42 5.96
N THR A 37 -8.50 -11.71 6.08
CA THR A 37 -8.65 -12.62 4.95
C THR A 37 -10.10 -12.63 4.52
N LEU A 38 -10.33 -12.22 3.29
CA LEU A 38 -11.62 -12.21 2.63
C LEU A 38 -11.73 -13.41 1.69
N GLY A 39 -12.92 -13.95 1.51
CA GLY A 39 -13.17 -15.05 0.59
C GLY A 39 -14.55 -14.96 -0.06
N GLY A 40 -14.68 -15.66 -1.19
CA GLY A 40 -15.94 -15.76 -1.92
C GLY A 40 -15.75 -16.21 -3.36
N GLU A 41 -16.83 -16.73 -3.95
CA GLU A 41 -16.85 -17.17 -5.35
C GLU A 41 -16.51 -16.03 -6.33
N ASP A 42 -16.82 -14.79 -5.96
CA ASP A 42 -16.49 -13.59 -6.75
C ASP A 42 -14.99 -13.37 -6.95
N LEU A 43 -14.12 -14.09 -6.22
CA LEU A 43 -12.67 -14.05 -6.41
C LEU A 43 -12.17 -14.99 -7.52
N ALA A 44 -13.02 -15.81 -8.14
CA ALA A 44 -12.61 -16.75 -9.17
C ALA A 44 -11.88 -16.11 -10.37
N ASP A 45 -12.21 -14.85 -10.68
CA ASP A 45 -11.61 -14.05 -11.74
C ASP A 45 -10.80 -12.86 -11.24
N PHE A 46 -10.40 -12.87 -9.97
CA PHE A 46 -9.58 -11.80 -9.41
C PHE A 46 -8.17 -11.84 -9.99
N VAL A 47 -7.69 -10.69 -10.43
CA VAL A 47 -6.33 -10.52 -10.98
C VAL A 47 -5.68 -9.33 -10.32
N SER A 48 -4.45 -9.49 -9.89
CA SER A 48 -3.59 -8.43 -9.39
C SER A 48 -2.16 -8.71 -9.83
N GLY A 49 -1.67 -7.95 -10.78
CA GLY A 49 -0.40 -8.20 -11.48
C GLY A 49 0.81 -7.49 -10.87
N SER A 50 0.62 -6.64 -9.84
CA SER A 50 1.71 -5.87 -9.22
C SER A 50 1.43 -5.58 -7.76
N PHE A 51 2.48 -5.51 -6.97
CA PHE A 51 2.43 -5.08 -5.58
C PHE A 51 1.90 -3.64 -5.40
N ASP A 52 2.03 -2.79 -6.42
CA ASP A 52 1.51 -1.40 -6.46
C ASP A 52 0.00 -1.33 -6.76
N ASP A 53 -0.65 -2.47 -7.00
CA ASP A 53 -2.09 -2.50 -7.24
C ASP A 53 -2.86 -2.10 -6.00
N HIS A 54 -3.99 -1.44 -6.23
CA HIS A 54 -4.95 -1.13 -5.16
C HIS A 54 -6.37 -1.54 -5.56
N VAL A 55 -7.12 -1.92 -4.55
CA VAL A 55 -8.55 -2.18 -4.64
C VAL A 55 -9.30 -1.19 -3.78
N LYS A 56 -10.48 -0.79 -4.21
CA LYS A 56 -11.38 0.03 -3.40
C LYS A 56 -12.20 -0.86 -2.49
N VAL A 57 -12.02 -0.71 -1.19
CA VAL A 57 -12.76 -1.44 -0.15
C VAL A 57 -13.93 -0.57 0.30
N PHE A 58 -15.14 -1.12 0.24
CA PHE A 58 -16.38 -0.50 0.68
C PHE A 58 -16.81 -1.09 2.01
N PHE A 59 -17.08 -0.22 2.97
CA PHE A 59 -17.45 -0.61 4.33
C PHE A 59 -18.96 -0.54 4.52
N PRO A 60 -19.56 -1.45 5.31
CA PRO A 60 -20.97 -1.34 5.66
C PRO A 60 -21.21 -0.10 6.54
N GLU A 61 -22.39 0.50 6.41
CA GLU A 61 -22.88 1.49 7.35
C GLU A 61 -23.05 0.87 8.75
N ALA A 62 -23.03 1.72 9.78
CA ALA A 62 -23.21 1.26 11.16
C ALA A 62 -24.52 0.47 11.32
N GLY A 63 -24.41 -0.77 11.81
CA GLY A 63 -25.54 -1.68 11.96
C GLY A 63 -25.95 -2.46 10.70
N ALA A 64 -25.37 -2.16 9.54
CA ALA A 64 -25.61 -2.91 8.31
C ALA A 64 -24.75 -4.18 8.24
N ALA A 65 -25.34 -5.29 7.80
CA ALA A 65 -24.63 -6.56 7.64
C ALA A 65 -23.69 -6.57 6.42
N LYS A 66 -24.00 -5.77 5.40
CA LYS A 66 -23.27 -5.71 4.12
C LYS A 66 -23.18 -4.28 3.64
N PRO A 67 -22.07 -3.90 2.96
CA PRO A 67 -21.97 -2.61 2.30
C PRO A 67 -22.87 -2.54 1.07
N VAL A 68 -23.32 -1.33 0.75
CA VAL A 68 -23.92 -1.02 -0.55
C VAL A 68 -22.82 -1.04 -1.60
N LEU A 69 -23.01 -1.79 -2.68
CA LEU A 69 -22.03 -1.83 -3.79
C LEU A 69 -22.56 -1.04 -4.97
N PRO A 70 -21.69 -0.25 -5.62
CA PRO A 70 -22.04 0.34 -6.89
C PRO A 70 -22.08 -0.73 -8.00
N GLN A 71 -22.85 -0.46 -9.02
CA GLN A 71 -22.87 -1.24 -10.27
C GLN A 71 -21.90 -0.64 -11.28
N VAL A 72 -21.30 -1.50 -12.08
CA VAL A 72 -20.46 -1.10 -13.21
C VAL A 72 -21.30 -1.20 -14.48
N GLY A 73 -21.65 -0.06 -15.05
CA GLY A 73 -22.44 0.04 -16.29
C GLY A 73 -21.63 0.65 -17.42
N PRO A 74 -22.25 0.81 -18.62
CA PRO A 74 -21.63 1.45 -19.77
C PRO A 74 -21.16 2.89 -19.47
N ASP A 75 -21.90 3.61 -18.64
CA ASP A 75 -21.63 5.00 -18.24
C ASP A 75 -20.71 5.13 -17.02
N GLY A 76 -20.10 4.02 -16.58
CA GLY A 76 -19.19 3.98 -15.46
C GLY A 76 -19.79 3.39 -14.17
N ILE A 77 -19.32 3.87 -13.03
CA ILE A 77 -19.74 3.40 -11.70
C ILE A 77 -20.99 4.16 -11.25
N GLN A 78 -22.05 3.44 -10.98
CA GLN A 78 -23.34 3.98 -10.54
C GLN A 78 -23.69 3.45 -9.15
N PHE A 79 -24.01 4.35 -8.22
CA PHE A 79 -24.54 4.00 -6.91
C PHE A 79 -26.08 4.01 -6.96
N PRO A 80 -26.76 3.14 -6.20
CA PRO A 80 -28.21 3.22 -6.01
C PRO A 80 -28.61 4.62 -5.52
N GLU A 81 -29.59 5.23 -6.15
CA GLU A 81 -30.02 6.60 -5.84
C GLU A 81 -30.73 6.73 -4.48
N ASP A 82 -31.34 5.64 -4.03
CA ASP A 82 -32.13 5.53 -2.80
C ASP A 82 -31.29 5.13 -1.56
N GLN A 83 -29.98 4.96 -1.72
CA GLN A 83 -29.11 4.51 -0.63
C GLN A 83 -27.90 5.45 -0.48
N PRO A 84 -27.43 5.67 0.77
CA PRO A 84 -26.25 6.47 0.99
C PRO A 84 -25.01 5.79 0.37
N ARG A 85 -24.09 6.60 -0.12
CA ARG A 85 -22.79 6.08 -0.60
C ARG A 85 -21.99 5.54 0.57
N PRO A 86 -21.54 4.28 0.52
CA PRO A 86 -20.77 3.68 1.59
C PRO A 86 -19.39 4.36 1.75
N PRO A 87 -18.85 4.41 2.96
CA PRO A 87 -17.46 4.75 3.15
C PRO A 87 -16.57 3.81 2.33
N ALA A 88 -15.58 4.36 1.65
CA ALA A 88 -14.65 3.57 0.84
C ALA A 88 -13.21 4.09 0.96
N ARG A 89 -12.23 3.17 0.92
CA ARG A 89 -10.80 3.48 0.95
C ARG A 89 -10.05 2.53 0.03
N ASP A 90 -8.89 2.97 -0.42
CA ASP A 90 -8.00 2.16 -1.25
C ASP A 90 -7.05 1.36 -0.37
N TYR A 91 -6.85 0.08 -0.74
CA TYR A 91 -5.98 -0.85 -0.04
C TYR A 91 -5.19 -1.71 -1.02
N THR A 92 -4.00 -2.11 -0.63
CA THR A 92 -3.19 -3.07 -1.35
C THR A 92 -3.76 -4.47 -1.21
N PRO A 93 -3.96 -5.23 -2.30
CA PRO A 93 -4.15 -6.68 -2.26
C PRO A 93 -2.86 -7.34 -1.76
N ARG A 94 -2.74 -7.54 -0.44
CA ARG A 94 -1.49 -8.02 0.18
C ARG A 94 -1.10 -9.42 -0.29
N ARG A 95 -2.05 -10.31 -0.42
CA ARG A 95 -1.92 -11.66 -0.94
C ARG A 95 -3.21 -12.08 -1.61
N TYR A 96 -3.08 -12.82 -2.67
CA TYR A 96 -4.20 -13.45 -3.33
C TYR A 96 -3.88 -14.92 -3.60
N ASP A 97 -4.80 -15.80 -3.22
CA ASP A 97 -4.73 -17.24 -3.43
C ASP A 97 -5.87 -17.69 -4.34
N THR A 98 -5.54 -18.02 -5.57
CA THR A 98 -6.49 -18.41 -6.61
C THR A 98 -7.21 -19.72 -6.29
N ALA A 99 -6.49 -20.68 -5.73
CA ALA A 99 -7.04 -22.00 -5.43
C ALA A 99 -7.99 -21.94 -4.24
N ALA A 100 -7.61 -21.22 -3.19
CA ALA A 100 -8.44 -21.00 -2.00
C ALA A 100 -9.51 -19.95 -2.20
N ARG A 101 -9.41 -19.11 -3.23
CA ARG A 101 -10.24 -17.91 -3.44
C ARG A 101 -10.23 -17.00 -2.23
N GLU A 102 -9.01 -16.68 -1.78
CA GLU A 102 -8.76 -15.83 -0.63
C GLU A 102 -8.02 -14.57 -1.05
N LEU A 103 -8.40 -13.45 -0.45
CA LEU A 103 -7.74 -12.15 -0.60
C LEU A 103 -7.40 -11.61 0.78
N ASP A 104 -6.13 -11.33 1.03
CA ASP A 104 -5.68 -10.68 2.25
C ASP A 104 -5.56 -9.16 2.03
N ILE A 105 -6.18 -8.41 2.92
CA ILE A 105 -6.06 -6.96 3.05
C ILE A 105 -5.52 -6.66 4.45
N GLU A 106 -4.56 -5.75 4.55
CA GLU A 106 -4.02 -5.29 5.83
C GLU A 106 -4.48 -3.87 6.13
N PHE A 107 -4.96 -3.67 7.35
CA PHE A 107 -5.53 -2.42 7.85
C PHE A 107 -4.63 -1.85 8.93
N VAL A 108 -4.17 -0.62 8.73
CA VAL A 108 -3.51 0.13 9.81
C VAL A 108 -4.58 0.63 10.78
N LEU A 109 -4.42 0.24 12.05
CA LEU A 109 -5.34 0.60 13.13
C LEU A 109 -4.89 1.93 13.74
N HIS A 110 -5.41 3.04 13.23
CA HIS A 110 -5.13 4.38 13.73
C HIS A 110 -6.36 5.26 13.68
N GLY A 111 -6.57 6.09 14.72
CA GLY A 111 -7.65 7.07 14.77
C GLY A 111 -9.06 6.47 14.63
N ASP A 112 -10.04 7.35 14.41
CA ASP A 112 -11.47 7.03 14.40
C ASP A 112 -12.07 6.97 12.99
N GLY A 113 -11.24 6.72 11.98
CA GLY A 113 -11.71 6.60 10.59
C GLY A 113 -12.58 5.36 10.37
N PRO A 114 -13.55 5.39 9.43
CA PRO A 114 -14.50 4.29 9.23
C PRO A 114 -13.81 2.93 8.94
N ALA A 115 -12.70 2.95 8.24
CA ALA A 115 -11.93 1.75 7.93
C ALA A 115 -11.23 1.18 9.17
N SER A 116 -10.55 2.02 9.95
CA SER A 116 -9.86 1.60 11.19
C SER A 116 -10.86 1.12 12.24
N THR A 117 -11.98 1.86 12.42
CA THR A 117 -13.06 1.47 13.34
C THR A 117 -13.67 0.13 12.96
N TRP A 118 -13.95 -0.09 11.66
CA TRP A 118 -14.47 -1.36 11.19
C TRP A 118 -13.44 -2.48 11.41
N ALA A 119 -12.18 -2.26 11.04
CA ALA A 119 -11.14 -3.27 11.15
C ALA A 119 -10.88 -3.71 12.60
N ALA A 120 -10.89 -2.77 13.55
CA ALA A 120 -10.72 -3.05 14.97
C ALA A 120 -11.81 -3.99 15.54
N GLN A 121 -12.96 -4.08 14.89
CA GLN A 121 -14.11 -4.90 15.29
C GLN A 121 -14.38 -6.04 14.29
N ALA A 122 -13.50 -6.23 13.30
CA ALA A 122 -13.70 -7.21 12.23
C ALA A 122 -13.78 -8.64 12.77
N GLN A 123 -14.81 -9.37 12.37
CA GLN A 123 -15.03 -10.75 12.77
C GLN A 123 -15.40 -11.64 11.57
N PRO A 124 -15.06 -12.94 11.62
CA PRO A 124 -15.52 -13.90 10.63
C PRO A 124 -17.04 -13.84 10.44
N GLY A 125 -17.47 -13.90 9.18
CA GLY A 125 -18.88 -13.83 8.82
C GLY A 125 -19.36 -12.46 8.36
N GLN A 126 -18.67 -11.38 8.70
CA GLN A 126 -18.95 -10.03 8.19
C GLN A 126 -18.59 -9.92 6.70
N TYR A 127 -19.02 -8.83 6.07
CA TYR A 127 -18.81 -8.59 4.65
C TYR A 127 -18.13 -7.25 4.37
N LEU A 128 -17.30 -7.24 3.33
CA LEU A 128 -16.76 -6.05 2.69
C LEU A 128 -17.05 -6.08 1.19
N GLY A 129 -17.21 -4.91 0.62
CA GLY A 129 -17.18 -4.75 -0.82
C GLY A 129 -15.76 -4.51 -1.33
N VAL A 130 -15.40 -5.09 -2.46
CA VAL A 130 -14.09 -4.90 -3.08
C VAL A 130 -14.26 -4.61 -4.55
N GLY A 131 -13.81 -3.44 -5.00
CA GLY A 131 -13.81 -3.01 -6.40
C GLY A 131 -12.41 -2.98 -6.99
N GLY A 132 -12.23 -3.58 -8.17
CA GLY A 132 -10.94 -3.60 -8.87
C GLY A 132 -10.07 -4.83 -8.58
N PRO A 133 -8.72 -4.72 -8.77
CA PRO A 133 -8.01 -3.55 -9.27
C PRO A 133 -8.39 -3.15 -10.70
N ARG A 134 -8.21 -1.87 -11.06
CA ARG A 134 -8.47 -1.36 -12.42
C ARG A 134 -7.34 -1.62 -13.40
N GLY A 135 -6.18 -1.91 -12.88
CA GLY A 135 -4.97 -2.18 -13.65
C GLY A 135 -3.78 -2.36 -12.73
N SER A 136 -2.67 -2.76 -13.34
CA SER A 136 -1.40 -2.99 -12.68
C SER A 136 -0.30 -2.14 -13.29
N PHE A 137 0.55 -1.61 -12.43
CA PHE A 137 1.77 -0.89 -12.78
C PHE A 137 2.95 -1.82 -12.51
N VAL A 138 3.38 -2.54 -13.54
CA VAL A 138 4.36 -3.61 -13.42
C VAL A 138 5.76 -3.05 -13.57
N ILE A 139 6.52 -3.07 -12.48
CA ILE A 139 7.92 -2.65 -12.43
C ILE A 139 8.79 -3.84 -12.79
N PRO A 140 9.73 -3.70 -13.77
CA PRO A 140 10.67 -4.77 -14.09
C PRO A 140 11.50 -5.23 -12.89
N ARG A 141 11.73 -6.54 -12.79
CA ARG A 141 12.53 -7.13 -11.71
C ARG A 141 14.04 -7.02 -11.97
N ASP A 142 14.42 -6.75 -13.21
CA ASP A 142 15.81 -6.79 -13.70
C ASP A 142 16.61 -5.51 -13.40
N PHE A 143 16.09 -4.62 -12.56
CA PHE A 143 16.87 -3.53 -11.99
C PHE A 143 17.98 -4.08 -11.09
N ASP A 144 19.13 -3.41 -11.06
CA ASP A 144 20.26 -3.82 -10.20
C ASP A 144 19.91 -3.69 -8.71
N TRP A 145 19.00 -2.77 -8.37
CA TRP A 145 18.48 -2.58 -7.02
C TRP A 145 17.10 -1.93 -7.03
N HIS A 146 16.34 -2.18 -5.97
CA HIS A 146 15.05 -1.55 -5.70
C HIS A 146 15.11 -0.83 -4.35
N LEU A 147 14.61 0.40 -4.28
CA LEU A 147 14.44 1.16 -3.05
C LEU A 147 12.95 1.33 -2.77
N LEU A 148 12.51 0.80 -1.64
CA LEU A 148 11.12 0.86 -1.19
C LEU A 148 11.03 1.79 0.02
N ILE A 149 10.20 2.82 -0.06
CA ILE A 149 10.10 3.87 0.96
C ILE A 149 8.65 4.00 1.40
N GLY A 150 8.40 4.09 2.71
CA GLY A 150 7.04 4.38 3.14
C GLY A 150 6.83 4.44 4.64
N ASP A 151 5.59 4.73 5.01
CA ASP A 151 5.08 4.68 6.37
C ASP A 151 4.31 3.37 6.62
N ASP A 152 3.64 3.26 7.78
CA ASP A 152 2.83 2.10 8.17
C ASP A 152 1.85 1.67 7.08
N THR A 153 1.29 2.63 6.31
CA THR A 153 0.28 2.35 5.26
C THR A 153 0.89 1.69 4.03
N ALA A 154 2.19 1.84 3.81
CA ALA A 154 2.93 1.26 2.70
C ALA A 154 3.43 -0.17 2.99
N LEU A 155 3.48 -0.59 4.26
CA LEU A 155 4.04 -1.89 4.66
C LEU A 155 3.41 -3.09 3.93
N PRO A 156 2.08 -3.13 3.66
CA PRO A 156 1.50 -4.22 2.89
C PRO A 156 2.07 -4.35 1.47
N ALA A 157 2.25 -3.21 0.78
CA ALA A 157 2.84 -3.17 -0.56
C ALA A 157 4.33 -3.51 -0.53
N ILE A 158 5.08 -2.99 0.43
CA ILE A 158 6.50 -3.30 0.65
C ILE A 158 6.69 -4.80 0.87
N GLY A 159 5.92 -5.40 1.78
CA GLY A 159 6.00 -6.84 2.07
C GLY A 159 5.69 -7.70 0.84
N ARG A 160 4.65 -7.34 0.08
CA ARG A 160 4.30 -8.01 -1.17
C ARG A 160 5.39 -7.83 -2.24
N CYS A 161 5.95 -6.62 -2.38
CA CYS A 161 7.03 -6.33 -3.31
C CYS A 161 8.26 -7.21 -3.07
N ILE A 162 8.70 -7.34 -1.83
CA ILE A 162 9.84 -8.18 -1.46
C ILE A 162 9.59 -9.65 -1.86
N GLU A 163 8.40 -10.17 -1.60
CA GLU A 163 8.01 -11.52 -1.99
C GLU A 163 8.00 -11.71 -3.51
N GLU A 164 7.51 -10.72 -4.27
CA GLU A 164 7.49 -10.76 -5.74
C GLU A 164 8.88 -10.60 -6.38
N LEU A 165 9.76 -9.79 -5.78
CA LEU A 165 11.12 -9.57 -6.28
C LEU A 165 12.06 -10.76 -5.99
N GLY A 166 11.78 -11.55 -4.96
CA GLY A 166 12.57 -12.71 -4.58
C GLY A 166 14.03 -12.37 -4.25
N PRO A 167 15.03 -12.88 -5.02
CA PRO A 167 16.45 -12.71 -4.69
C PRO A 167 17.04 -11.35 -5.10
N ALA A 168 16.25 -10.41 -5.64
CA ALA A 168 16.73 -9.10 -6.05
C ALA A 168 17.31 -8.32 -4.87
N ARG A 169 18.18 -7.35 -5.16
CA ARG A 169 18.69 -6.42 -4.15
C ARG A 169 17.61 -5.39 -3.80
N VAL A 170 17.16 -5.41 -2.56
CA VAL A 170 16.10 -4.54 -2.06
C VAL A 170 16.59 -3.75 -0.87
N ILE A 171 16.36 -2.45 -0.87
CA ILE A 171 16.59 -1.55 0.26
C ILE A 171 15.21 -1.03 0.67
N VAL A 172 14.88 -1.16 1.95
CA VAL A 172 13.64 -0.66 2.53
C VAL A 172 13.94 0.45 3.52
N VAL A 173 13.22 1.55 3.43
CA VAL A 173 13.20 2.63 4.41
C VAL A 173 11.76 2.79 4.88
N ALA A 174 11.46 2.29 6.07
CA ALA A 174 10.10 2.23 6.60
C ALA A 174 9.97 3.01 7.91
N GLU A 175 9.09 4.01 7.91
CA GLU A 175 8.77 4.81 9.09
C GLU A 175 7.53 4.23 9.79
N VAL A 176 7.70 3.84 11.05
CA VAL A 176 6.65 3.25 11.90
C VAL A 176 6.54 3.99 13.23
N ALA A 177 5.47 3.74 13.99
CA ALA A 177 5.25 4.42 15.25
C ALA A 177 6.39 4.18 16.24
N ASP A 178 6.75 2.92 16.44
CA ASP A 178 7.76 2.44 17.39
C ASP A 178 8.25 1.04 16.99
N GLU A 179 9.13 0.43 17.80
CA GLU A 179 9.66 -0.90 17.52
C GLU A 179 8.57 -1.99 17.46
N SER A 180 7.50 -1.87 18.24
CA SER A 180 6.40 -2.85 18.25
C SER A 180 5.59 -2.85 16.95
N ALA A 181 5.65 -1.75 16.19
CA ALA A 181 4.96 -1.58 14.91
C ALA A 181 5.72 -2.25 13.74
N ARG A 182 6.97 -2.69 13.94
CA ARG A 182 7.70 -3.46 12.93
C ARG A 182 6.96 -4.74 12.58
N ILE A 183 7.01 -5.11 11.33
CA ILE A 183 6.43 -6.36 10.83
C ILE A 183 7.53 -7.30 10.30
N PRO A 184 7.32 -8.62 10.34
CA PRO A 184 8.19 -9.56 9.66
C PRO A 184 8.11 -9.33 8.14
N LEU A 185 9.25 -9.05 7.51
CA LEU A 185 9.39 -8.98 6.06
C LEU A 185 10.14 -10.23 5.59
N ALA A 186 9.67 -10.86 4.52
CA ALA A 186 10.29 -12.05 3.93
C ALA A 186 11.54 -11.66 3.13
N THR A 187 12.52 -11.10 3.82
CA THR A 187 13.75 -10.57 3.21
C THR A 187 14.68 -11.70 2.78
N GLY A 188 15.15 -11.62 1.52
CA GLY A 188 16.24 -12.46 1.01
C GLY A 188 17.61 -11.96 1.51
N PRO A 189 18.70 -12.67 1.14
CA PRO A 189 20.05 -12.37 1.60
C PRO A 189 20.61 -11.02 1.11
N HIS A 190 19.96 -10.40 0.13
CA HIS A 190 20.36 -9.12 -0.45
C HIS A 190 19.39 -7.98 -0.10
N ALA A 191 18.54 -8.18 0.92
CA ALA A 191 17.63 -7.15 1.40
C ALA A 191 18.20 -6.45 2.63
N GLU A 192 18.12 -5.12 2.64
CA GLU A 192 18.52 -4.23 3.73
C GLU A 192 17.28 -3.47 4.20
N VAL A 193 16.99 -3.46 5.50
CA VAL A 193 15.80 -2.79 6.04
C VAL A 193 16.19 -1.79 7.09
N HIS A 194 15.88 -0.52 6.83
CA HIS A 194 16.03 0.60 7.75
C HIS A 194 14.68 0.95 8.35
N TRP A 195 14.47 0.58 9.61
CA TRP A 195 13.31 0.99 10.37
C TRP A 195 13.56 2.34 11.02
N ILE A 196 12.60 3.24 10.91
CA ILE A 196 12.60 4.57 11.54
C ILE A 196 11.45 4.59 12.52
N HIS A 197 11.73 4.89 13.78
CA HIS A 197 10.73 4.97 14.84
C HIS A 197 10.41 6.43 15.14
N ARG A 198 9.14 6.79 15.04
CA ARG A 198 8.70 8.16 15.33
C ARG A 198 8.81 8.54 16.80
N ASP A 199 8.70 7.56 17.71
CA ASP A 199 8.81 7.79 19.16
C ASP A 199 10.22 8.13 19.60
N GLU A 200 11.26 7.53 19.01
CA GLU A 200 12.67 7.80 19.35
C GLU A 200 13.09 9.25 19.07
N HIS A 201 12.31 9.96 18.24
CA HIS A 201 12.55 11.35 17.86
C HIS A 201 11.61 12.32 18.59
N ARG A 202 10.81 11.84 19.53
CA ARG A 202 10.07 12.67 20.49
C ARG A 202 11.01 12.99 21.63
N GLY A 203 11.51 14.25 21.68
CA GLY A 203 12.39 14.69 22.78
C GLY A 203 11.77 14.48 24.16
N GLU A 204 12.65 14.27 25.17
CA GLU A 204 12.29 14.13 26.58
C GLU A 204 11.72 15.42 27.13
N ALA A 205 10.74 15.96 27.01
CA ALA A 205 10.09 17.16 27.53
C ALA A 205 9.63 18.13 26.45
N ASP A 206 8.34 18.25 26.28
CA ASP A 206 7.57 19.40 25.74
C ASP A 206 8.01 20.00 24.39
N GLU A 207 9.02 19.47 23.73
CA GLU A 207 9.30 19.82 22.35
C GLU A 207 8.37 19.01 21.45
N ALA A 208 7.51 19.72 20.74
CA ALA A 208 6.65 19.14 19.72
C ALA A 208 7.48 18.17 18.85
N ALA A 209 7.00 16.92 18.68
CA ALA A 209 7.61 15.99 17.73
C ALA A 209 7.88 16.75 16.43
N PRO A 210 9.02 16.50 15.75
CA PRO A 210 9.31 17.23 14.53
C PRO A 210 8.08 17.18 13.61
N GLU A 211 7.60 18.33 13.21
CA GLU A 211 6.46 18.44 12.29
C GLU A 211 6.91 17.92 10.92
N GLY A 212 6.86 16.61 10.70
CA GLY A 212 7.23 16.03 9.44
C GLY A 212 7.64 14.59 9.52
N SER A 213 7.81 13.97 8.36
CA SER A 213 8.32 12.62 8.21
C SER A 213 9.86 12.60 8.32
N LEU A 214 10.37 11.55 8.92
CA LEU A 214 11.81 11.28 9.05
C LEU A 214 12.38 10.56 7.81
N LEU A 215 11.56 10.24 6.82
CA LEU A 215 11.98 9.53 5.61
C LEU A 215 13.06 10.30 4.84
N THR A 216 12.82 11.57 4.48
CA THR A 216 13.80 12.37 3.72
C THR A 216 15.11 12.58 4.49
N PRO A 217 15.13 12.93 5.78
CA PRO A 217 16.36 12.97 6.58
C PRO A 217 17.15 11.67 6.53
N THR A 218 16.47 10.52 6.69
CA THR A 218 17.13 9.19 6.65
C THR A 218 17.72 8.90 5.27
N LEU A 219 17.01 9.23 4.19
CA LEU A 219 17.51 9.03 2.83
C LEU A 219 18.81 9.81 2.52
N ARG A 220 19.10 10.90 3.26
CA ARG A 220 20.34 11.67 3.09
C ARG A 220 21.57 10.86 3.50
N TRP A 221 21.44 9.96 4.45
CA TRP A 221 22.51 9.09 4.95
C TRP A 221 22.61 7.76 4.21
N LEU A 222 21.61 7.44 3.40
CA LEU A 222 21.56 6.17 2.68
C LEU A 222 22.52 6.18 1.49
N SER A 223 23.38 5.16 1.42
CA SER A 223 24.23 4.90 0.24
C SER A 223 23.50 4.01 -0.73
N LEU A 224 23.25 4.52 -1.94
CA LEU A 224 22.64 3.71 -3.00
C LEU A 224 23.69 2.90 -3.74
N PRO A 225 23.39 1.64 -4.13
CA PRO A 225 24.28 0.84 -4.93
C PRO A 225 24.54 1.45 -6.31
N ALA A 226 25.63 1.05 -6.95
CA ALA A 226 25.85 1.36 -8.36
C ALA A 226 24.88 0.59 -9.26
N GLY A 227 24.66 1.09 -10.48
CA GLY A 227 23.81 0.47 -11.48
C GLY A 227 22.44 1.14 -11.62
N GLU A 228 21.58 0.48 -12.41
CA GLU A 228 20.22 0.95 -12.69
C GLU A 228 19.28 0.55 -11.56
N GLY A 229 18.71 1.53 -10.88
CA GLY A 229 17.77 1.28 -9.78
C GLY A 229 16.37 1.78 -10.05
N TYR A 230 15.44 1.27 -9.28
CA TYR A 230 14.07 1.75 -9.25
C TYR A 230 13.65 2.11 -7.84
N VAL A 231 12.96 3.25 -7.69
CA VAL A 231 12.45 3.73 -6.41
C VAL A 231 10.93 3.69 -6.42
N TRP A 232 10.37 3.06 -5.41
CA TRP A 232 8.95 3.11 -5.11
C TRP A 232 8.74 3.71 -3.71
N ALA A 233 7.80 4.65 -3.61
CA ALA A 233 7.50 5.33 -2.36
C ALA A 233 5.99 5.51 -2.17
N ALA A 234 5.47 5.24 -0.98
CA ALA A 234 4.08 5.51 -0.65
C ALA A 234 3.89 5.88 0.83
N GLY A 235 2.90 6.73 1.11
CA GLY A 235 2.60 7.19 2.47
C GLY A 235 1.88 8.53 2.50
N GLU A 236 2.18 9.33 3.51
CA GLU A 236 1.59 10.67 3.68
C GLU A 236 1.96 11.61 2.54
N ALA A 237 0.99 12.38 2.06
CA ALA A 237 1.11 13.21 0.85
C ALA A 237 2.26 14.23 0.89
N ALA A 238 2.50 14.92 2.01
CA ALA A 238 3.58 15.89 2.13
C ALA A 238 4.94 15.16 2.15
N ALA A 239 5.05 14.10 2.94
CA ALA A 239 6.25 13.28 3.02
C ALA A 239 6.65 12.70 1.66
N MET A 240 5.69 12.20 0.88
CA MET A 240 5.96 11.64 -0.44
C MET A 240 6.41 12.71 -1.44
N ARG A 241 5.89 13.93 -1.37
CA ARG A 241 6.40 15.06 -2.17
C ARG A 241 7.84 15.40 -1.82
N ASP A 242 8.17 15.47 -0.53
CA ASP A 242 9.53 15.79 -0.06
C ASP A 242 10.52 14.70 -0.47
N VAL A 243 10.16 13.42 -0.30
CA VAL A 243 10.94 12.27 -0.75
C VAL A 243 11.20 12.34 -2.25
N ARG A 244 10.16 12.57 -3.07
CA ARG A 244 10.29 12.64 -4.53
C ARG A 244 11.16 13.82 -4.94
N GLN A 245 10.95 15.00 -4.36
CA GLN A 245 11.76 16.18 -4.63
C GLN A 245 13.24 15.95 -4.30
N TYR A 246 13.52 15.35 -3.14
CA TYR A 246 14.89 14.98 -2.75
C TYR A 246 15.54 14.02 -3.75
N LEU A 247 14.85 12.94 -4.11
CA LEU A 247 15.36 11.92 -5.03
C LEU A 247 15.69 12.49 -6.42
N VAL A 248 14.84 13.37 -6.93
CA VAL A 248 15.03 14.00 -8.24
C VAL A 248 16.11 15.07 -8.18
N ASN A 249 16.00 16.04 -7.24
CA ASN A 249 16.80 17.25 -7.27
C ASN A 249 18.18 17.09 -6.62
N GLU A 250 18.27 16.29 -5.52
CA GLU A 250 19.53 16.14 -4.77
C GLU A 250 20.25 14.84 -5.11
N ARG A 251 19.52 13.75 -5.40
CA ARG A 251 20.12 12.45 -5.75
C ARG A 251 20.25 12.23 -7.26
N GLY A 252 19.63 13.08 -8.08
CA GLY A 252 19.70 13.01 -9.54
C GLY A 252 19.04 11.78 -10.16
N ILE A 253 18.11 11.12 -9.43
CA ILE A 253 17.40 9.96 -9.95
C ILE A 253 16.39 10.44 -10.98
N HIS A 254 16.44 9.88 -12.20
CA HIS A 254 15.52 10.27 -13.24
C HIS A 254 14.08 9.94 -12.88
N LYS A 255 13.16 10.88 -13.12
CA LYS A 255 11.74 10.77 -12.69
C LYS A 255 11.02 9.51 -13.18
N THR A 256 11.39 8.96 -14.34
CA THR A 256 10.84 7.69 -14.85
C THR A 256 11.27 6.47 -14.04
N ARG A 257 12.24 6.62 -13.14
CA ARG A 257 12.72 5.59 -12.21
C ARG A 257 12.17 5.74 -10.80
N ILE A 258 11.21 6.65 -10.63
CA ILE A 258 10.57 6.94 -9.34
C ILE A 258 9.06 6.80 -9.49
N ARG A 259 8.46 5.94 -8.67
CA ARG A 259 7.02 5.86 -8.44
C ARG A 259 6.75 6.36 -7.04
N ALA A 260 6.08 7.51 -6.87
CA ALA A 260 5.68 8.04 -5.58
C ALA A 260 4.17 8.23 -5.54
N SER A 261 3.52 7.78 -4.46
CA SER A 261 2.07 7.81 -4.31
C SER A 261 1.66 8.31 -2.93
N ALA A 262 0.73 9.25 -2.87
CA ALA A 262 0.09 9.64 -1.63
C ALA A 262 -1.03 8.64 -1.31
N TYR A 263 -0.87 7.86 -0.25
CA TYR A 263 -1.88 6.92 0.24
C TYR A 263 -2.86 7.59 1.19
N TRP A 264 -2.41 8.62 1.89
CA TRP A 264 -3.23 9.42 2.78
C TRP A 264 -2.70 10.85 2.88
N LYS A 265 -3.50 11.74 3.44
CA LYS A 265 -3.15 13.14 3.69
C LYS A 265 -3.69 13.55 5.04
N ARG A 266 -2.85 14.11 5.88
CA ARG A 266 -3.23 14.62 7.21
C ARG A 266 -4.39 15.59 7.10
N GLY A 267 -5.43 15.38 7.90
CA GLY A 267 -6.63 16.23 7.92
C GLY A 267 -7.61 16.05 6.76
N ASN A 268 -7.35 15.13 5.83
CA ASN A 268 -8.24 14.84 4.70
C ASN A 268 -8.60 13.34 4.64
N ALA A 269 -9.85 13.06 4.35
CA ALA A 269 -10.32 11.68 4.17
C ALA A 269 -10.21 11.24 2.70
N ALA A 270 -9.87 9.96 2.50
CA ALA A 270 -9.91 9.28 1.20
C ALA A 270 -9.05 9.93 0.09
N VAL A 271 -7.80 10.25 0.41
CA VAL A 271 -6.82 10.68 -0.59
C VAL A 271 -6.03 9.47 -1.06
N HIS A 272 -6.00 9.25 -2.37
CA HIS A 272 -5.04 8.41 -3.06
C HIS A 272 -4.65 9.09 -4.36
N GLU A 273 -3.41 9.50 -4.47
CA GLU A 273 -2.90 10.29 -5.60
C GLU A 273 -1.50 9.81 -6.00
N THR A 274 -1.28 9.62 -7.29
CA THR A 274 0.09 9.46 -7.83
C THR A 274 0.68 10.84 -8.01
N LEU A 275 1.88 11.04 -7.47
CA LEU A 275 2.61 12.29 -7.60
C LEU A 275 3.38 12.28 -8.93
N ASP A 276 2.70 12.65 -9.99
CA ASP A 276 3.30 12.99 -11.29
C ASP A 276 3.62 14.49 -11.29
N ASP A 277 4.62 14.93 -12.09
CA ASP A 277 4.94 16.37 -12.23
C ASP A 277 3.88 17.10 -13.04
#